data_a51ddb2bafa81890b0d31cf1b93b05e7
#
_entry.id   a51ddb2bafa81890b0d31cf1b93b05e7
#
_cell.length_a   1.000
_cell.length_b   1.000
_cell.length_c   1.000
_cell.angle_alpha   90.00
_cell.angle_beta   90.00
_cell.angle_gamma   90.00
#
_symmetry.space_group_name_H-M   'P 1'
#
loop_
_entity.id
_entity.type
_entity.pdbx_description
1 polymer ?
#
loop_
_entity_poly.entity_id
_entity_poly.type
_entity_poly.pdbx_seq_one_letter_code
_entity_poly.pdbx_strand_id
1 'polypeptide(L)'
;MAPSTSFSFFFLFFFTFQYTILVFSTTTTQQRFKEAPKFYNFPTCQTLQHHPNHTCPMNAVHVAMTLDVAYLRGSMAAIFSVLQHSSCPENVIFHFVSAASQPSSFATLNQTLTISFPYLNFRIYPFDDDAVSRLVSTSIRSALDTPLNYARSYLANILPRCVVRVVYLDSDLILVDDIAKLAATSLGDTEVLAAPEYCSADFSAYFTPSFWANPSLSLSFSNRTRPCYFNTGVMVIDLQRWREGDYTTAIEEWMELQKRMRIYELGSLPPFLLVFAGRIAAVDRRWNQHGLGGDNFRGLCRELHPGPVSLMHWSGKGKPWARLDANMPCPLDALWAPYDLLQTHYALQA
;
A
#
# COMPACT_ATOMS: atom_id res chain seq x y z
N MET A 1 5.03 -92.22 28.97
CA MET A 1 4.67 -91.24 27.99
C MET A 1 4.19 -90.02 28.75
N ALA A 2 5.04 -89.02 28.94
CA ALA A 2 4.72 -87.75 29.65
C ALA A 2 4.87 -86.64 28.64
N PRO A 3 3.96 -85.66 28.58
CA PRO A 3 4.15 -84.49 27.73
C PRO A 3 4.93 -83.40 28.42
N SER A 4 5.90 -82.84 27.73
CA SER A 4 6.72 -81.69 28.12
C SER A 4 5.95 -80.39 27.97
N THR A 5 5.84 -79.66 29.07
CA THR A 5 5.32 -78.27 29.05
C THR A 5 6.46 -77.32 28.81
N SER A 6 6.39 -76.61 27.69
CA SER A 6 7.30 -75.53 27.36
C SER A 6 6.71 -74.22 27.88
N PHE A 7 7.46 -73.57 28.80
CA PHE A 7 7.15 -72.23 29.32
C PHE A 7 7.81 -71.17 28.40
N SER A 8 6.96 -70.42 27.63
CA SER A 8 7.43 -69.25 26.90
C SER A 8 7.38 -68.01 27.80
N PHE A 9 8.53 -67.46 28.07
CA PHE A 9 8.67 -66.14 28.73
C PHE A 9 8.44 -65.05 27.68
N PHE A 10 7.32 -64.31 27.79
CA PHE A 10 7.12 -63.08 27.05
C PHE A 10 7.83 -61.91 27.77
N PHE A 11 8.91 -61.38 27.18
CA PHE A 11 9.51 -60.13 27.58
C PHE A 11 8.72 -58.99 26.95
N LEU A 12 7.95 -58.27 27.79
CA LEU A 12 7.33 -57.00 27.42
C LEU A 12 8.40 -55.90 27.48
N PHE A 13 8.90 -55.50 26.32
CA PHE A 13 9.69 -54.26 26.22
C PHE A 13 8.72 -53.04 26.19
N PHE A 14 8.69 -52.31 27.30
CA PHE A 14 8.10 -50.97 27.37
C PHE A 14 9.05 -49.99 26.68
N PHE A 15 8.77 -49.60 25.44
CA PHE A 15 9.38 -48.44 24.80
C PHE A 15 8.67 -47.19 25.33
N THR A 16 9.30 -46.47 26.26
CA THR A 16 8.93 -45.12 26.62
C THR A 16 9.42 -44.18 25.51
N PHE A 17 8.50 -43.77 24.64
CA PHE A 17 8.75 -42.67 23.69
C PHE A 17 8.77 -41.37 24.52
N GLN A 18 9.95 -40.85 24.80
CA GLN A 18 10.12 -39.47 25.25
C GLN A 18 9.89 -38.55 24.04
N TYR A 19 8.72 -37.94 23.97
CA TYR A 19 8.48 -36.82 23.08
C TYR A 19 9.25 -35.59 23.56
N THR A 20 10.41 -35.33 22.99
CA THR A 20 11.09 -34.04 23.13
C THR A 20 10.34 -33.04 22.27
N ILE A 21 9.50 -32.22 22.92
CA ILE A 21 8.88 -31.05 22.25
C ILE A 21 10.00 -30.05 22.00
N LEU A 22 10.54 -30.03 20.77
CA LEU A 22 11.37 -28.93 20.29
C LEU A 22 10.46 -27.70 20.15
N VAL A 23 10.46 -26.86 21.17
CA VAL A 23 9.90 -25.52 21.08
C VAL A 23 10.84 -24.73 20.17
N PHE A 24 10.50 -24.67 18.88
CA PHE A 24 11.08 -23.68 17.99
C PHE A 24 10.62 -22.31 18.46
N SER A 25 11.45 -21.65 19.26
CA SER A 25 11.34 -20.23 19.52
C SER A 25 11.64 -19.55 18.19
N THR A 26 10.60 -19.20 17.43
CA THR A 26 10.72 -18.26 16.31
C THR A 26 11.05 -16.91 16.92
N THR A 27 12.33 -16.63 17.14
CA THR A 27 12.82 -15.27 17.34
C THR A 27 12.50 -14.53 16.03
N THR A 28 11.37 -13.87 15.98
CA THR A 28 11.10 -12.84 15.00
C THR A 28 12.17 -11.77 15.23
N THR A 29 13.20 -11.77 14.39
CA THR A 29 14.21 -10.71 14.36
C THR A 29 13.47 -9.43 14.03
N GLN A 30 13.23 -8.61 15.06
CA GLN A 30 12.60 -7.29 14.89
C GLN A 30 13.51 -6.47 13.96
N GLN A 31 13.01 -6.09 12.82
CA GLN A 31 13.73 -5.22 11.87
C GLN A 31 14.10 -3.92 12.60
N ARG A 32 15.38 -3.57 12.58
CA ARG A 32 15.87 -2.31 13.15
C ARG A 32 16.16 -1.35 12.02
N PHE A 33 15.63 -0.14 12.14
CA PHE A 33 15.85 0.94 11.19
C PHE A 33 16.73 2.02 11.82
N LYS A 34 17.52 2.68 10.98
CA LYS A 34 18.29 3.88 11.36
C LYS A 34 17.31 5.04 11.58
N GLU A 35 17.72 5.98 12.42
CA GLU A 35 17.08 7.27 12.48
C GLU A 35 17.34 8.04 11.17
N ALA A 36 16.30 8.58 10.58
CA ALA A 36 16.39 9.43 9.39
C ALA A 36 16.97 10.81 9.76
N PRO A 37 17.68 11.47 8.86
CA PRO A 37 18.09 12.85 9.06
C PRO A 37 16.88 13.76 9.34
N LYS A 38 17.07 14.78 10.17
CA LYS A 38 16.05 15.80 10.36
C LYS A 38 16.01 16.72 9.14
N PHE A 39 14.82 16.94 8.62
CA PHE A 39 14.56 17.87 7.53
C PHE A 39 13.87 19.12 8.07
N TYR A 40 14.19 20.27 7.48
CA TYR A 40 13.68 21.57 7.92
C TYR A 40 12.99 22.28 6.78
N ASN A 41 12.00 23.06 7.12
CA ASN A 41 11.31 23.93 6.18
C ASN A 41 12.26 24.98 5.59
N PHE A 42 12.12 25.26 4.30
CA PHE A 42 12.77 26.42 3.70
C PHE A 42 12.19 27.72 4.29
N PRO A 43 12.96 28.84 4.28
CA PRO A 43 12.49 30.12 4.83
C PRO A 43 11.19 30.65 4.20
N THR A 44 10.86 30.21 2.99
CA THR A 44 9.64 30.57 2.27
C THR A 44 8.40 29.80 2.71
N CYS A 45 8.57 28.76 3.53
CA CYS A 45 7.46 27.95 4.01
C CYS A 45 6.61 28.72 5.02
N GLN A 46 5.30 28.64 4.84
CA GLN A 46 4.37 29.18 5.83
C GLN A 46 4.38 28.30 7.09
N THR A 47 4.36 28.92 8.25
CA THR A 47 4.18 28.20 9.52
C THR A 47 2.81 27.52 9.54
N LEU A 48 2.74 26.30 10.08
CA LEU A 48 1.47 25.60 10.27
C LEU A 48 0.53 26.45 11.13
N GLN A 49 -0.62 26.77 10.57
CA GLN A 49 -1.65 27.56 11.26
C GLN A 49 -2.63 26.62 11.97
N HIS A 50 -2.54 26.57 13.29
CA HIS A 50 -3.50 25.86 14.14
C HIS A 50 -4.66 26.79 14.47
N HIS A 51 -5.85 26.48 13.95
CA HIS A 51 -7.06 27.19 14.32
C HIS A 51 -7.61 26.60 15.64
N PRO A 52 -8.04 27.42 16.63
CA PRO A 52 -8.53 26.91 17.92
C PRO A 52 -9.64 25.85 17.82
N ASN A 53 -10.45 25.94 16.78
CA ASN A 53 -11.60 25.05 16.55
C ASN A 53 -11.33 23.92 15.55
N HIS A 54 -10.12 23.79 15.00
CA HIS A 54 -9.78 22.76 14.02
C HIS A 54 -8.59 21.94 14.49
N THR A 55 -8.76 20.61 14.49
CA THR A 55 -7.70 19.64 14.84
C THR A 55 -6.65 19.48 13.74
N CYS A 56 -6.89 20.05 12.54
CA CYS A 56 -5.97 20.01 11.40
C CYS A 56 -5.42 21.41 11.10
N PRO A 57 -4.10 21.54 10.89
CA PRO A 57 -3.52 22.79 10.39
C PRO A 57 -4.02 23.11 8.98
N MET A 58 -4.28 24.38 8.68
CA MET A 58 -4.91 24.80 7.42
C MET A 58 -3.98 24.71 6.20
N ASN A 59 -2.67 24.81 6.39
CA ASN A 59 -1.66 24.84 5.31
C ASN A 59 -0.75 23.61 5.32
N ALA A 60 -1.24 22.50 5.86
CA ALA A 60 -0.54 21.22 5.83
C ALA A 60 -0.79 20.46 4.53
N VAL A 61 0.23 19.74 4.08
CA VAL A 61 0.09 18.70 3.07
C VAL A 61 -0.22 17.37 3.78
N HIS A 62 -1.41 16.84 3.56
CA HIS A 62 -1.82 15.56 4.15
C HIS A 62 -1.47 14.43 3.20
N VAL A 63 -0.70 13.43 3.69
CA VAL A 63 -0.32 12.23 2.96
C VAL A 63 -0.90 11.00 3.67
N ALA A 64 -1.63 10.16 2.97
CA ALA A 64 -2.15 8.91 3.51
C ALA A 64 -1.41 7.71 2.92
N MET A 65 -1.11 6.72 3.75
CA MET A 65 -0.50 5.45 3.35
C MET A 65 -1.10 4.30 4.17
N THR A 66 -1.21 3.12 3.57
CA THR A 66 -1.40 1.91 4.35
C THR A 66 -0.07 1.47 4.96
N LEU A 67 -0.11 0.91 6.16
CA LEU A 67 1.07 0.51 6.91
C LEU A 67 0.89 -0.91 7.46
N ASP A 68 1.78 -1.81 7.07
CA ASP A 68 1.89 -3.16 7.62
C ASP A 68 3.36 -3.57 7.80
N VAL A 69 3.59 -4.63 8.57
CA VAL A 69 4.95 -5.09 8.89
C VAL A 69 5.67 -5.65 7.65
N ALA A 70 4.95 -6.27 6.72
CA ALA A 70 5.54 -6.88 5.53
C ALA A 70 6.11 -5.85 4.55
N TYR A 71 5.45 -4.69 4.44
CA TYR A 71 5.86 -3.59 3.58
C TYR A 71 6.55 -2.43 4.33
N LEU A 72 6.81 -2.60 5.64
CA LEU A 72 7.37 -1.54 6.48
C LEU A 72 8.65 -0.94 5.91
N ARG A 73 9.58 -1.79 5.42
CA ARG A 73 10.84 -1.33 4.82
C ARG A 73 10.61 -0.41 3.61
N GLY A 74 9.66 -0.74 2.75
CA GLY A 74 9.25 0.10 1.64
C GLY A 74 8.61 1.41 2.12
N SER A 75 7.69 1.33 3.10
CA SER A 75 7.03 2.50 3.68
C SER A 75 8.05 3.48 4.30
N MET A 76 9.07 2.96 5.01
CA MET A 76 10.14 3.79 5.60
C MET A 76 10.92 4.53 4.52
N ALA A 77 11.26 3.87 3.41
CA ALA A 77 11.95 4.49 2.28
C ALA A 77 11.07 5.55 1.60
N ALA A 78 9.78 5.26 1.42
CA ALA A 78 8.82 6.21 0.85
C ALA A 78 8.68 7.46 1.72
N ILE A 79 8.49 7.32 3.04
CA ILE A 79 8.42 8.44 3.98
C ILE A 79 9.70 9.28 3.91
N PHE A 80 10.86 8.62 3.96
CA PHE A 80 12.15 9.30 3.88
C PHE A 80 12.27 10.11 2.58
N SER A 81 11.91 9.54 1.45
CA SER A 81 11.96 10.23 0.16
C SER A 81 11.02 11.45 0.11
N VAL A 82 9.81 11.35 0.66
CA VAL A 82 8.88 12.48 0.74
C VAL A 82 9.47 13.61 1.56
N LEU A 83 10.03 13.32 2.74
CA LEU A 83 10.61 14.35 3.60
C LEU A 83 11.84 14.99 2.96
N GLN A 84 12.72 14.19 2.34
CA GLN A 84 13.96 14.66 1.73
C GLN A 84 13.72 15.61 0.55
N HIS A 85 12.67 15.38 -0.22
CA HIS A 85 12.38 16.14 -1.45
C HIS A 85 11.31 17.23 -1.25
N SER A 86 10.72 17.34 -0.06
CA SER A 86 9.76 18.39 0.25
C SER A 86 10.49 19.70 0.57
N SER A 87 10.02 20.82 0.00
CA SER A 87 10.48 22.16 0.39
C SER A 87 10.04 22.52 1.81
N CYS A 88 8.88 22.02 2.24
CA CYS A 88 8.30 22.29 3.57
C CYS A 88 8.00 20.98 4.31
N PRO A 89 9.02 20.16 4.66
CA PRO A 89 8.82 18.83 5.26
C PRO A 89 8.11 18.87 6.61
N GLU A 90 8.28 19.92 7.41
CA GLU A 90 7.58 20.07 8.70
C GLU A 90 6.08 20.36 8.54
N ASN A 91 5.64 20.74 7.32
CA ASN A 91 4.24 20.97 6.98
C ASN A 91 3.58 19.71 6.38
N VAL A 92 4.29 18.60 6.26
CA VAL A 92 3.71 17.33 5.79
C VAL A 92 3.20 16.54 6.99
N ILE A 93 1.93 16.14 6.93
CA ILE A 93 1.29 15.32 7.97
C ILE A 93 0.94 13.97 7.38
N PHE A 94 1.48 12.92 7.97
CA PHE A 94 1.21 11.55 7.54
C PHE A 94 0.02 10.94 8.31
N HIS A 95 -0.84 10.29 7.56
CA HIS A 95 -1.98 9.52 8.04
C HIS A 95 -1.77 8.06 7.65
N PHE A 96 -1.33 7.25 8.59
CA PHE A 96 -1.13 5.82 8.35
C PHE A 96 -2.40 5.05 8.72
N VAL A 97 -2.75 4.07 7.89
CA VAL A 97 -3.87 3.18 8.13
C VAL A 97 -3.34 1.77 8.30
N SER A 98 -3.62 1.13 9.42
CA SER A 98 -3.14 -0.21 9.75
C SER A 98 -4.28 -1.12 10.20
N ALA A 99 -4.17 -2.42 9.94
CA ALA A 99 -5.20 -3.40 10.29
C ALA A 99 -5.46 -3.44 11.80
N ALA A 100 -6.73 -3.36 12.19
CA ALA A 100 -7.14 -3.40 13.59
C ALA A 100 -7.06 -4.81 14.19
N SER A 101 -7.16 -5.86 13.35
CA SER A 101 -7.04 -7.26 13.77
C SER A 101 -5.67 -7.65 14.31
N GLN A 102 -4.65 -6.80 14.16
CA GLN A 102 -3.27 -7.05 14.59
C GLN A 102 -2.74 -6.00 15.58
N PRO A 103 -3.22 -5.94 16.83
CA PRO A 103 -2.84 -4.90 17.80
C PRO A 103 -1.33 -4.86 18.13
N SER A 104 -0.65 -6.01 18.17
CA SER A 104 0.80 -6.09 18.38
C SER A 104 1.59 -5.45 17.23
N SER A 105 1.12 -5.60 16.01
CA SER A 105 1.70 -4.94 14.84
C SER A 105 1.56 -3.44 14.93
N PHE A 106 0.40 -2.93 15.35
CA PHE A 106 0.16 -1.50 15.54
C PHE A 106 1.18 -0.86 16.50
N ALA A 107 1.42 -1.47 17.66
CA ALA A 107 2.41 -0.99 18.62
C ALA A 107 3.83 -0.99 18.03
N THR A 108 4.21 -2.05 17.34
CA THR A 108 5.51 -2.18 16.65
C THR A 108 5.69 -1.10 15.57
N LEU A 109 4.67 -0.87 14.74
CA LEU A 109 4.69 0.13 13.68
C LEU A 109 4.83 1.53 14.26
N ASN A 110 4.05 1.87 15.28
CA ASN A 110 4.15 3.17 15.97
C ASN A 110 5.53 3.39 16.59
N GLN A 111 6.05 2.41 17.30
CA GLN A 111 7.38 2.48 17.91
C GLN A 111 8.47 2.66 16.84
N THR A 112 8.42 1.89 15.75
CA THR A 112 9.41 1.97 14.67
C THR A 112 9.40 3.34 14.01
N LEU A 113 8.22 3.89 13.69
CA LEU A 113 8.10 5.23 13.12
C LEU A 113 8.64 6.31 14.07
N THR A 114 8.28 6.24 15.35
CA THR A 114 8.73 7.23 16.35
C THR A 114 10.25 7.23 16.53
N ILE A 115 10.88 6.05 16.51
CA ILE A 115 12.33 5.93 16.66
C ILE A 115 13.06 6.38 15.40
N SER A 116 12.55 5.99 14.21
CA SER A 116 13.25 6.26 12.96
C SER A 116 12.98 7.67 12.41
N PHE A 117 11.86 8.26 12.79
CA PHE A 117 11.46 9.62 12.38
C PHE A 117 10.96 10.43 13.59
N PRO A 118 11.84 10.80 14.53
CA PRO A 118 11.42 11.47 15.79
C PRO A 118 10.75 12.83 15.58
N TYR A 119 10.90 13.42 14.40
CA TYR A 119 10.32 14.73 14.05
C TYR A 119 9.14 14.61 13.07
N LEU A 120 8.70 13.40 12.76
CA LEU A 120 7.60 13.18 11.84
C LEU A 120 6.27 13.57 12.47
N ASN A 121 5.51 14.38 11.74
CA ASN A 121 4.13 14.65 12.11
C ASN A 121 3.23 13.58 11.54
N PHE A 122 2.77 12.63 12.37
CA PHE A 122 1.96 11.50 11.91
C PHE A 122 0.88 11.06 12.89
N ARG A 123 -0.10 10.33 12.37
CA ARG A 123 -1.10 9.58 13.14
C ARG A 123 -1.31 8.23 12.50
N ILE A 124 -1.57 7.20 13.31
CA ILE A 124 -1.94 5.86 12.84
C ILE A 124 -3.41 5.63 13.20
N TYR A 125 -4.19 5.17 12.22
CA TYR A 125 -5.62 4.89 12.37
C TYR A 125 -5.85 3.39 12.22
N PRO A 126 -6.65 2.79 13.12
CA PRO A 126 -7.06 1.40 12.97
C PRO A 126 -8.06 1.29 11.80
N PHE A 127 -7.93 0.24 11.01
CA PHE A 127 -8.83 -0.13 9.94
C PHE A 127 -9.54 -1.43 10.28
N ASP A 128 -10.86 -1.44 10.19
CA ASP A 128 -11.68 -2.64 10.41
C ASP A 128 -11.54 -3.58 9.20
N ASP A 129 -10.43 -4.30 9.17
CA ASP A 129 -10.10 -5.25 8.11
C ASP A 129 -10.98 -6.50 8.15
N ASP A 130 -11.54 -6.86 9.31
CA ASP A 130 -12.50 -7.96 9.44
C ASP A 130 -13.83 -7.64 8.75
N ALA A 131 -14.33 -6.40 8.88
CA ALA A 131 -15.54 -5.97 8.18
C ALA A 131 -15.36 -6.01 6.66
N VAL A 132 -14.21 -5.52 6.17
CA VAL A 132 -13.92 -5.45 4.73
C VAL A 132 -13.57 -6.82 4.14
N SER A 133 -12.98 -7.73 4.91
CA SER A 133 -12.64 -9.08 4.45
C SER A 133 -13.85 -9.84 3.86
N ARG A 134 -15.05 -9.54 4.39
CA ARG A 134 -16.29 -10.14 3.88
C ARG A 134 -16.67 -9.67 2.48
N LEU A 135 -16.17 -8.51 2.04
CA LEU A 135 -16.39 -7.94 0.71
C LEU A 135 -15.31 -8.36 -0.29
N VAL A 136 -14.14 -8.79 0.20
CA VAL A 136 -13.02 -9.17 -0.66
C VAL A 136 -13.32 -10.50 -1.35
N SER A 137 -13.13 -10.54 -2.65
CA SER A 137 -13.16 -11.76 -3.45
C SER A 137 -11.74 -12.21 -3.81
N THR A 138 -11.55 -13.51 -4.03
CA THR A 138 -10.26 -14.05 -4.47
C THR A 138 -9.86 -13.46 -5.82
N SER A 139 -8.62 -13.01 -5.95
CA SER A 139 -8.03 -12.52 -7.19
C SER A 139 -7.04 -13.53 -7.77
N ILE A 140 -6.50 -13.23 -8.96
CA ILE A 140 -5.42 -14.03 -9.57
C ILE A 140 -4.09 -13.94 -8.80
N ARG A 141 -3.99 -13.04 -7.81
CA ARG A 141 -2.83 -12.86 -6.93
C ARG A 141 -3.29 -12.71 -5.49
N SER A 142 -3.02 -13.69 -4.64
CA SER A 142 -3.42 -13.69 -3.23
C SER A 142 -2.96 -12.43 -2.45
N ALA A 143 -1.80 -11.87 -2.81
CA ALA A 143 -1.32 -10.63 -2.21
C ALA A 143 -2.24 -9.41 -2.46
N LEU A 144 -3.13 -9.47 -3.46
CA LEU A 144 -4.13 -8.43 -3.73
C LEU A 144 -5.41 -8.61 -2.91
N ASP A 145 -5.59 -9.77 -2.27
CA ASP A 145 -6.78 -10.12 -1.49
C ASP A 145 -6.69 -9.64 -0.04
N THR A 146 -5.57 -9.06 0.36
CA THR A 146 -5.39 -8.49 1.71
C THR A 146 -6.37 -7.33 1.92
N PRO A 147 -7.23 -7.37 2.96
CA PRO A 147 -8.23 -6.33 3.21
C PRO A 147 -7.63 -4.93 3.30
N LEU A 148 -6.42 -4.80 3.84
CA LEU A 148 -5.72 -3.52 3.96
C LEU A 148 -5.48 -2.83 2.59
N ASN A 149 -5.42 -3.58 1.48
CA ASN A 149 -5.33 -3.01 0.13
C ASN A 149 -6.58 -2.19 -0.26
N TYR A 150 -7.70 -2.42 0.43
CA TYR A 150 -8.95 -1.71 0.21
C TYR A 150 -9.10 -0.50 1.13
N ALA A 151 -8.23 -0.30 2.12
CA ALA A 151 -8.30 0.79 3.09
C ALA A 151 -8.31 2.18 2.43
N ARG A 152 -7.70 2.30 1.22
CA ARG A 152 -7.73 3.55 0.42
C ARG A 152 -9.14 3.99 0.04
N SER A 153 -10.09 3.06 -0.05
CA SER A 153 -11.52 3.35 -0.32
C SER A 153 -12.24 3.94 0.89
N TYR A 154 -11.67 3.81 2.08
CA TYR A 154 -12.27 4.20 3.36
C TYR A 154 -11.63 5.43 3.99
N LEU A 155 -10.66 6.08 3.32
CA LEU A 155 -9.95 7.23 3.88
C LEU A 155 -10.89 8.36 4.31
N ALA A 156 -11.96 8.57 3.57
CA ALA A 156 -12.97 9.58 3.89
C ALA A 156 -13.72 9.30 5.21
N ASN A 157 -13.85 8.02 5.58
CA ASN A 157 -14.49 7.57 6.81
C ASN A 157 -13.51 7.51 7.98
N ILE A 158 -12.22 7.18 7.69
CA ILE A 158 -11.18 6.98 8.69
C ILE A 158 -10.58 8.33 9.15
N LEU A 159 -10.29 9.23 8.20
CA LEU A 159 -9.58 10.47 8.49
C LEU A 159 -10.51 11.54 9.08
N PRO A 160 -10.00 12.42 9.96
CA PRO A 160 -10.77 13.51 10.54
C PRO A 160 -11.45 14.35 9.46
N ARG A 161 -12.65 14.87 9.74
CA ARG A 161 -13.42 15.68 8.78
C ARG A 161 -12.70 16.96 8.34
N CYS A 162 -11.79 17.49 9.16
CA CYS A 162 -10.97 18.64 8.82
C CYS A 162 -9.89 18.35 7.76
N VAL A 163 -9.57 17.06 7.49
CA VAL A 163 -8.76 16.68 6.35
C VAL A 163 -9.67 16.67 5.12
N VAL A 164 -9.66 17.77 4.38
CA VAL A 164 -10.50 17.94 3.18
C VAL A 164 -9.84 17.30 1.97
N ARG A 165 -8.51 17.38 1.88
CA ARG A 165 -7.73 16.84 0.76
C ARG A 165 -6.58 15.99 1.28
N VAL A 166 -6.28 14.91 0.58
CA VAL A 166 -5.18 14.00 0.91
C VAL A 166 -4.48 13.50 -0.36
N VAL A 167 -3.16 13.32 -0.29
CA VAL A 167 -2.39 12.56 -1.27
C VAL A 167 -2.25 11.15 -0.75
N TYR A 168 -2.79 10.18 -1.47
CA TYR A 168 -2.58 8.77 -1.16
C TYR A 168 -1.33 8.25 -1.88
N LEU A 169 -0.47 7.54 -1.14
CA LEU A 169 0.74 6.90 -1.66
C LEU A 169 0.81 5.43 -1.22
N ASP A 170 1.16 4.55 -2.14
CA ASP A 170 1.52 3.17 -1.82
C ASP A 170 2.90 3.10 -1.11
N SER A 171 3.24 1.95 -0.55
CA SER A 171 4.45 1.74 0.26
C SER A 171 5.71 1.41 -0.55
N ASP A 172 5.58 1.20 -1.84
CA ASP A 172 6.63 0.69 -2.73
C ASP A 172 7.04 1.72 -3.80
N LEU A 173 7.19 2.96 -3.35
CA LEU A 173 7.55 4.08 -4.22
C LEU A 173 8.67 4.95 -3.62
N ILE A 174 9.31 5.74 -4.46
CA ILE A 174 10.26 6.79 -4.09
C ILE A 174 9.86 8.08 -4.80
N LEU A 175 9.68 9.13 -4.02
CA LEU A 175 9.45 10.49 -4.47
C LEU A 175 10.79 11.18 -4.71
N VAL A 176 10.92 11.90 -5.82
CA VAL A 176 12.12 12.68 -6.16
C VAL A 176 11.80 14.13 -6.55
N ASP A 177 10.61 14.60 -6.16
CA ASP A 177 10.12 15.95 -6.37
C ASP A 177 9.30 16.39 -5.13
N ASP A 178 8.89 17.64 -5.04
CA ASP A 178 8.15 18.16 -3.89
C ASP A 178 6.68 17.69 -3.89
N ILE A 179 6.28 16.99 -2.81
CA ILE A 179 4.92 16.47 -2.64
C ILE A 179 3.85 17.57 -2.68
N ALA A 180 4.20 18.81 -2.30
CA ALA A 180 3.28 19.93 -2.35
C ALA A 180 2.82 20.23 -3.77
N LYS A 181 3.65 19.99 -4.79
CA LYS A 181 3.26 20.15 -6.19
C LYS A 181 2.18 19.16 -6.60
N LEU A 182 2.28 17.90 -6.13
CA LEU A 182 1.24 16.90 -6.37
C LEU A 182 -0.04 17.24 -5.60
N ALA A 183 0.08 17.62 -4.33
CA ALA A 183 -1.05 18.02 -3.49
C ALA A 183 -1.81 19.22 -4.06
N ALA A 184 -1.12 20.10 -4.78
CA ALA A 184 -1.71 21.30 -5.43
C ALA A 184 -2.45 20.98 -6.76
N THR A 185 -2.51 19.71 -7.19
CA THR A 185 -3.24 19.31 -8.41
C THR A 185 -4.67 19.83 -8.36
N SER A 186 -5.11 20.54 -9.41
CA SER A 186 -6.50 20.99 -9.52
C SER A 186 -7.43 19.82 -9.77
N LEU A 187 -8.49 19.73 -9.00
CA LEU A 187 -9.55 18.73 -9.17
C LEU A 187 -10.75 19.23 -9.98
N GLY A 188 -10.73 20.49 -10.47
CA GLY A 188 -11.90 21.06 -11.14
C GLY A 188 -13.14 21.11 -10.21
N ASP A 189 -14.34 21.23 -10.81
CA ASP A 189 -15.58 21.40 -10.05
C ASP A 189 -16.30 20.09 -9.75
N THR A 190 -16.05 19.05 -10.53
CA THR A 190 -16.79 17.77 -10.48
C THR A 190 -15.94 16.58 -10.06
N GLU A 191 -14.63 16.64 -10.29
CA GLU A 191 -13.73 15.54 -10.00
C GLU A 191 -13.44 15.43 -8.50
N VAL A 192 -13.48 14.20 -8.01
CA VAL A 192 -13.21 13.84 -6.61
C VAL A 192 -11.81 13.28 -6.46
N LEU A 193 -11.25 12.77 -7.56
CA LEU A 193 -10.00 12.05 -7.61
C LEU A 193 -9.15 12.56 -8.76
N ALA A 194 -7.85 12.71 -8.53
CA ALA A 194 -6.86 12.91 -9.58
C ALA A 194 -5.80 11.80 -9.51
N ALA A 195 -5.43 11.27 -10.65
CA ALA A 195 -4.37 10.27 -10.80
C ALA A 195 -3.78 10.31 -12.22
N PRO A 196 -2.54 9.85 -12.43
CA PRO A 196 -2.00 9.69 -13.78
C PRO A 196 -2.74 8.61 -14.56
N GLU A 197 -3.24 8.95 -15.75
CA GLU A 197 -3.95 8.03 -16.64
C GLU A 197 -3.03 7.45 -17.72
N TYR A 198 -3.30 6.20 -18.09
CA TYR A 198 -2.56 5.46 -19.12
C TYR A 198 -3.52 4.92 -20.18
N CYS A 199 -3.91 5.79 -21.10
CA CYS A 199 -4.91 5.48 -22.11
C CYS A 199 -4.41 4.56 -23.24
N SER A 200 -3.13 4.21 -23.25
CA SER A 200 -2.56 3.19 -24.14
C SER A 200 -2.71 1.76 -23.58
N ALA A 201 -3.07 1.60 -22.29
CA ALA A 201 -3.36 0.30 -21.72
C ALA A 201 -4.71 -0.22 -22.24
N ASP A 202 -4.78 -1.54 -22.44
CA ASP A 202 -6.06 -2.17 -22.79
C ASP A 202 -6.99 -2.16 -21.55
N PHE A 203 -7.87 -1.19 -21.50
CA PHE A 203 -8.82 -1.01 -20.42
C PHE A 203 -9.78 -2.21 -20.29
N SER A 204 -10.11 -2.86 -21.41
CA SER A 204 -11.05 -3.99 -21.40
C SER A 204 -10.50 -5.21 -20.64
N ALA A 205 -9.19 -5.36 -20.60
CA ALA A 205 -8.50 -6.46 -19.91
C ALA A 205 -8.64 -6.45 -18.37
N TYR A 206 -9.14 -5.35 -17.79
CA TYR A 206 -9.38 -5.27 -16.34
C TYR A 206 -10.68 -5.93 -15.90
N PHE A 207 -11.56 -6.30 -16.86
CA PHE A 207 -12.87 -6.87 -16.62
C PHE A 207 -13.03 -8.19 -17.37
N THR A 208 -13.83 -9.09 -16.83
CA THR A 208 -14.07 -10.39 -17.43
C THR A 208 -14.96 -10.31 -18.68
N PRO A 209 -14.96 -11.34 -19.54
CA PRO A 209 -15.93 -11.42 -20.64
C PRO A 209 -17.39 -11.35 -20.17
N SER A 210 -17.68 -11.89 -18.96
CA SER A 210 -19.04 -11.83 -18.36
C SER A 210 -19.49 -10.39 -18.07
N PHE A 211 -18.56 -9.52 -17.67
CA PHE A 211 -18.85 -8.10 -17.48
C PHE A 211 -19.26 -7.45 -18.82
N TRP A 212 -18.47 -7.63 -19.86
CA TRP A 212 -18.70 -7.02 -21.17
C TRP A 212 -19.94 -7.56 -21.88
N ALA A 213 -20.25 -8.85 -21.69
CA ALA A 213 -21.43 -9.49 -22.26
C ALA A 213 -22.75 -9.06 -21.59
N ASN A 214 -22.69 -8.43 -20.41
CA ASN A 214 -23.85 -7.93 -19.70
C ASN A 214 -24.10 -6.45 -20.04
N PRO A 215 -25.16 -6.09 -20.82
CA PRO A 215 -25.40 -4.70 -21.21
C PRO A 215 -25.59 -3.76 -20.03
N SER A 216 -26.23 -4.21 -18.95
CA SER A 216 -26.45 -3.38 -17.75
C SER A 216 -25.16 -2.99 -17.05
N LEU A 217 -24.11 -3.83 -17.15
CA LEU A 217 -22.80 -3.55 -16.55
C LEU A 217 -21.93 -2.73 -17.52
N SER A 218 -21.82 -3.12 -18.77
CA SER A 218 -20.99 -2.44 -19.77
C SER A 218 -21.44 -1.01 -20.05
N LEU A 219 -22.74 -0.72 -19.94
CA LEU A 219 -23.32 0.62 -20.03
C LEU A 219 -22.82 1.57 -18.92
N SER A 220 -22.25 1.07 -17.82
CA SER A 220 -21.64 1.92 -16.78
C SER A 220 -20.54 2.86 -17.32
N PHE A 221 -19.96 2.53 -18.48
CA PHE A 221 -18.95 3.34 -19.15
C PHE A 221 -19.48 4.16 -20.34
N SER A 222 -20.72 3.94 -20.80
CA SER A 222 -21.25 4.53 -22.05
C SER A 222 -21.39 6.05 -22.05
N ASN A 223 -21.61 6.65 -20.87
CA ASN A 223 -21.78 8.09 -20.70
C ASN A 223 -20.51 8.78 -20.20
N ARG A 224 -19.35 8.15 -20.36
CA ARG A 224 -18.07 8.69 -19.88
C ARG A 224 -17.21 9.12 -21.07
N THR A 225 -16.42 10.16 -20.87
CA THR A 225 -15.25 10.40 -21.71
C THR A 225 -14.41 9.13 -21.70
N ARG A 226 -13.73 8.82 -22.80
CA ARG A 226 -12.94 7.58 -22.98
C ARG A 226 -12.32 7.09 -21.66
N PRO A 227 -12.78 5.97 -21.07
CA PRO A 227 -12.24 5.48 -19.82
C PRO A 227 -10.80 4.98 -20.04
N CYS A 228 -9.88 5.46 -19.22
CA CYS A 228 -8.49 5.04 -19.26
C CYS A 228 -8.13 4.32 -17.94
N TYR A 229 -7.16 3.43 -18.01
CA TYR A 229 -6.55 2.87 -16.82
C TYR A 229 -5.81 3.95 -16.04
N PHE A 230 -5.92 3.91 -14.73
CA PHE A 230 -5.04 4.62 -13.80
C PHE A 230 -4.62 3.70 -12.66
N ASN A 231 -3.43 3.95 -12.11
CA ASN A 231 -2.92 3.19 -10.99
C ASN A 231 -3.30 3.88 -9.68
N THR A 232 -3.89 3.13 -8.74
CA THR A 232 -4.40 3.65 -7.46
C THR A 232 -3.33 3.82 -6.38
N GLY A 233 -2.06 3.59 -6.69
CA GLY A 233 -0.97 3.76 -5.74
C GLY A 233 -0.50 5.20 -5.56
N VAL A 234 -0.95 6.11 -6.43
CA VAL A 234 -0.73 7.57 -6.31
C VAL A 234 -2.00 8.29 -6.71
N MET A 235 -2.63 8.97 -5.77
CA MET A 235 -3.90 9.67 -5.98
C MET A 235 -3.94 10.97 -5.16
N VAL A 236 -4.56 12.01 -5.70
CA VAL A 236 -5.00 13.19 -4.94
C VAL A 236 -6.51 13.08 -4.78
N ILE A 237 -6.99 13.09 -3.55
CA ILE A 237 -8.40 12.82 -3.23
C ILE A 237 -8.99 14.00 -2.48
N ASP A 238 -10.14 14.50 -2.94
CA ASP A 238 -11.00 15.42 -2.20
C ASP A 238 -11.90 14.58 -1.28
N LEU A 239 -11.55 14.51 -0.02
CA LEU A 239 -12.30 13.71 0.97
C LEU A 239 -13.65 14.31 1.34
N GLN A 240 -13.83 15.61 1.17
CA GLN A 240 -15.13 16.24 1.39
C GLN A 240 -16.11 15.81 0.31
N ARG A 241 -15.74 15.98 -0.97
CA ARG A 241 -16.57 15.51 -2.10
C ARG A 241 -16.77 14.01 -2.10
N TRP A 242 -15.76 13.25 -1.63
CA TRP A 242 -15.88 11.80 -1.45
C TRP A 242 -16.99 11.44 -0.49
N ARG A 243 -17.06 12.12 0.67
CA ARG A 243 -18.13 11.93 1.68
C ARG A 243 -19.48 12.36 1.15
N GLU A 244 -19.56 13.51 0.48
CA GLU A 244 -20.80 14.05 -0.08
C GLU A 244 -21.40 13.15 -1.15
N GLY A 245 -20.56 12.50 -1.97
CA GLY A 245 -20.96 11.60 -3.04
C GLY A 245 -21.06 10.13 -2.62
N ASP A 246 -20.78 9.80 -1.36
CA ASP A 246 -20.80 8.44 -0.79
C ASP A 246 -20.04 7.40 -1.62
N TYR A 247 -18.84 7.77 -2.08
CA TYR A 247 -18.05 6.94 -2.99
C TYR A 247 -17.53 5.65 -2.35
N THR A 248 -17.44 5.59 -1.02
CA THR A 248 -17.12 4.34 -0.31
C THR A 248 -18.19 3.29 -0.57
N THR A 249 -19.46 3.63 -0.36
CA THR A 249 -20.60 2.75 -0.64
C THR A 249 -20.66 2.36 -2.12
N ALA A 250 -20.43 3.31 -3.04
CA ALA A 250 -20.38 3.01 -4.47
C ALA A 250 -19.30 1.97 -4.84
N ILE A 251 -18.15 1.98 -4.16
CA ILE A 251 -17.11 0.96 -4.33
C ILE A 251 -17.54 -0.38 -3.73
N GLU A 252 -18.14 -0.37 -2.53
CA GLU A 252 -18.62 -1.58 -1.86
C GLU A 252 -19.72 -2.30 -2.66
N GLU A 253 -20.62 -1.57 -3.31
CA GLU A 253 -21.65 -2.15 -4.19
C GLU A 253 -21.02 -2.96 -5.34
N TRP A 254 -19.93 -2.48 -5.94
CA TRP A 254 -19.18 -3.22 -6.96
C TRP A 254 -18.45 -4.43 -6.39
N MET A 255 -17.93 -4.34 -5.16
CA MET A 255 -17.31 -5.47 -4.48
C MET A 255 -18.35 -6.54 -4.13
N GLU A 256 -19.55 -6.16 -3.68
CA GLU A 256 -20.66 -7.11 -3.45
C GLU A 256 -21.14 -7.77 -4.73
N LEU A 257 -21.22 -7.03 -5.84
CA LEU A 257 -21.55 -7.61 -7.13
C LEU A 257 -20.47 -8.61 -7.59
N GLN A 258 -19.19 -8.29 -7.41
CA GLN A 258 -18.07 -9.18 -7.70
C GLN A 258 -18.18 -10.54 -7.01
N LYS A 259 -18.65 -10.58 -5.76
CA LYS A 259 -18.87 -11.83 -5.01
C LYS A 259 -19.97 -12.71 -5.63
N ARG A 260 -21.01 -12.08 -6.15
CA ARG A 260 -22.15 -12.76 -6.78
C ARG A 260 -21.88 -13.14 -8.23
N MET A 261 -21.13 -12.30 -8.92
CA MET A 261 -20.82 -12.45 -10.34
C MET A 261 -19.38 -11.99 -10.57
N ARG A 262 -18.49 -12.89 -10.93
CA ARG A 262 -17.07 -12.56 -11.16
C ARG A 262 -16.92 -11.67 -12.38
N ILE A 263 -16.78 -10.36 -12.12
CA ILE A 263 -16.72 -9.32 -13.14
C ILE A 263 -15.31 -8.76 -13.37
N TYR A 264 -14.36 -9.06 -12.48
CA TYR A 264 -12.94 -8.70 -12.62
C TYR A 264 -12.04 -9.72 -11.92
N GLU A 265 -10.70 -9.63 -12.15
CA GLU A 265 -9.71 -10.58 -11.66
C GLU A 265 -8.67 -9.98 -10.71
N LEU A 266 -8.61 -8.65 -10.58
CA LEU A 266 -7.59 -7.92 -9.84
C LEU A 266 -8.17 -7.21 -8.62
N GLY A 267 -7.76 -7.53 -7.42
CA GLY A 267 -8.13 -6.99 -6.11
C GLY A 267 -8.86 -5.64 -6.05
N SER A 268 -8.29 -4.66 -5.39
CA SER A 268 -8.94 -3.36 -5.09
C SER A 268 -9.00 -2.37 -6.28
N LEU A 269 -8.24 -2.58 -7.35
CA LEU A 269 -8.17 -1.65 -8.48
C LEU A 269 -9.46 -1.59 -9.32
N PRO A 270 -10.06 -2.72 -9.78
CA PRO A 270 -11.22 -2.65 -10.67
C PRO A 270 -12.42 -1.91 -10.09
N PRO A 271 -12.79 -2.00 -8.81
CA PRO A 271 -13.85 -1.16 -8.23
C PRO A 271 -13.59 0.34 -8.41
N PHE A 272 -12.33 0.81 -8.26
CA PHE A 272 -11.97 2.20 -8.56
C PHE A 272 -12.18 2.54 -10.04
N LEU A 273 -11.78 1.66 -10.95
CA LEU A 273 -12.01 1.88 -12.38
C LEU A 273 -13.50 1.95 -12.71
N LEU A 274 -14.32 1.10 -12.10
CA LEU A 274 -15.77 1.09 -12.28
C LEU A 274 -16.43 2.41 -11.82
N VAL A 275 -15.94 2.99 -10.75
CA VAL A 275 -16.47 4.25 -10.21
C VAL A 275 -15.87 5.46 -10.92
N PHE A 276 -14.59 5.50 -11.19
CA PHE A 276 -13.87 6.73 -11.51
C PHE A 276 -13.29 6.82 -12.93
N ALA A 277 -13.02 5.71 -13.67
CA ALA A 277 -12.39 5.81 -14.99
C ALA A 277 -13.18 6.73 -15.93
N GLY A 278 -12.50 7.71 -16.53
CA GLY A 278 -13.11 8.77 -17.35
C GLY A 278 -13.83 9.88 -16.54
N ARG A 279 -13.61 9.95 -15.22
CA ARG A 279 -14.16 10.98 -14.31
C ARG A 279 -13.14 11.47 -13.30
N ILE A 280 -11.85 11.40 -13.65
CA ILE A 280 -10.76 11.86 -12.78
C ILE A 280 -10.08 13.07 -13.39
N ALA A 281 -9.52 13.92 -12.55
CA ALA A 281 -8.67 15.01 -12.99
C ALA A 281 -7.31 14.48 -13.44
N ALA A 282 -6.76 15.07 -14.49
CA ALA A 282 -5.49 14.65 -15.05
C ALA A 282 -4.32 15.03 -14.16
N VAL A 283 -3.41 14.09 -13.96
CA VAL A 283 -2.10 14.29 -13.33
C VAL A 283 -1.01 13.89 -14.34
N ASP A 284 0.08 14.65 -14.38
CA ASP A 284 1.21 14.31 -15.22
C ASP A 284 1.78 12.92 -14.82
N ARG A 285 2.08 12.10 -15.81
CA ARG A 285 2.62 10.74 -15.65
C ARG A 285 3.93 10.69 -14.88
N ARG A 286 4.67 11.81 -14.82
CA ARG A 286 5.88 11.93 -14.01
C ARG A 286 5.65 11.58 -12.53
N TRP A 287 4.41 11.73 -12.03
CA TRP A 287 4.00 11.47 -10.65
C TRP A 287 3.65 10.01 -10.37
N ASN A 288 3.73 9.12 -11.36
CA ASN A 288 3.59 7.69 -11.11
C ASN A 288 4.26 6.86 -12.21
N GLN A 289 5.57 6.79 -12.21
CA GLN A 289 6.36 5.89 -13.06
C GLN A 289 6.21 4.45 -12.54
N HIS A 290 5.03 3.86 -12.77
CA HIS A 290 4.64 2.58 -12.18
C HIS A 290 5.12 1.37 -13.00
N GLY A 291 4.99 0.16 -12.40
CA GLY A 291 5.32 -1.11 -13.03
C GLY A 291 6.78 -1.53 -12.87
N LEU A 292 7.59 -0.75 -12.13
CA LEU A 292 9.03 -1.03 -11.95
C LEU A 292 9.28 -2.35 -11.18
N GLY A 293 8.30 -2.78 -10.37
CA GLY A 293 8.24 -4.10 -9.73
C GLY A 293 7.49 -5.12 -10.56
N GLY A 294 7.26 -4.88 -11.85
CA GLY A 294 6.57 -5.81 -12.75
C GLY A 294 7.21 -7.19 -12.67
N ASP A 295 6.39 -8.22 -12.86
CA ASP A 295 6.90 -9.57 -12.95
C ASP A 295 7.99 -9.56 -14.01
N ASN A 296 9.19 -9.93 -13.61
CA ASN A 296 10.27 -10.18 -14.54
C ASN A 296 9.91 -11.41 -15.38
N PHE A 297 8.84 -11.26 -16.17
CA PHE A 297 8.48 -12.28 -17.13
C PHE A 297 9.72 -12.52 -17.99
N ARG A 298 10.34 -13.67 -17.83
CA ARG A 298 11.64 -14.03 -18.42
C ARG A 298 12.88 -13.28 -17.85
N GLY A 299 12.80 -12.78 -16.60
CA GLY A 299 13.96 -12.15 -15.95
C GLY A 299 14.31 -10.74 -16.46
N LEU A 300 13.41 -10.09 -17.20
CA LEU A 300 13.65 -8.74 -17.72
C LEU A 300 13.24 -7.67 -16.70
N CYS A 301 14.18 -6.82 -16.32
CA CYS A 301 13.92 -5.63 -15.53
C CYS A 301 13.11 -4.61 -16.34
N ARG A 302 12.24 -3.86 -15.67
CA ARG A 302 11.49 -2.77 -16.28
C ARG A 302 12.33 -1.51 -16.31
N GLU A 303 12.12 -0.71 -17.36
CA GLU A 303 12.69 0.62 -17.53
C GLU A 303 11.69 1.70 -17.14
N LEU A 304 12.20 2.92 -16.91
CA LEU A 304 11.36 4.10 -16.73
C LEU A 304 10.63 4.44 -18.05
N HIS A 305 9.44 4.98 -17.93
CA HIS A 305 8.75 5.55 -19.09
C HIS A 305 9.49 6.81 -19.54
N PRO A 306 9.50 7.13 -20.83
CA PRO A 306 10.14 8.35 -21.33
C PRO A 306 9.56 9.62 -20.68
N GLY A 307 10.43 10.59 -20.41
CA GLY A 307 10.05 11.89 -19.87
C GLY A 307 10.57 12.15 -18.47
N PRO A 308 10.15 13.25 -17.83
CA PRO A 308 10.56 13.59 -16.48
C PRO A 308 9.98 12.63 -15.45
N VAL A 309 10.69 12.47 -14.33
CA VAL A 309 10.30 11.61 -13.21
C VAL A 309 10.17 12.44 -11.95
N SER A 310 9.03 12.38 -11.29
CA SER A 310 8.80 12.94 -9.95
C SER A 310 8.58 11.85 -8.91
N LEU A 311 8.10 10.67 -9.35
CA LEU A 311 7.85 9.54 -8.49
C LEU A 311 8.06 8.22 -9.24
N MET A 312 8.89 7.35 -8.68
CA MET A 312 9.13 5.98 -9.13
C MET A 312 8.34 5.00 -8.27
N HIS A 313 7.65 4.04 -8.89
CA HIS A 313 6.75 3.12 -8.20
C HIS A 313 7.00 1.68 -8.63
N TRP A 314 7.50 0.87 -7.69
CA TRP A 314 7.75 -0.57 -7.89
C TRP A 314 6.47 -1.38 -7.70
N SER A 315 5.37 -0.93 -8.33
CA SER A 315 4.15 -1.72 -8.38
C SER A 315 4.40 -3.04 -9.11
N GLY A 316 3.83 -4.14 -8.61
CA GLY A 316 4.11 -5.49 -9.07
C GLY A 316 4.71 -6.37 -7.98
N LYS A 317 5.17 -7.58 -8.32
CA LYS A 317 5.71 -8.56 -7.35
C LYS A 317 7.15 -8.24 -6.93
N GLY A 318 7.97 -7.74 -7.86
CA GLY A 318 9.39 -7.46 -7.62
C GLY A 318 9.57 -6.19 -6.80
N LYS A 319 9.99 -6.36 -5.55
CA LYS A 319 10.28 -5.23 -4.68
C LYS A 319 11.78 -4.98 -4.61
N PRO A 320 12.24 -3.71 -4.64
CA PRO A 320 13.68 -3.40 -4.66
C PRO A 320 14.41 -4.00 -3.45
N TRP A 321 13.83 -3.89 -2.25
CA TRP A 321 14.44 -4.48 -1.04
C TRP A 321 14.59 -6.00 -1.12
N ALA A 322 13.59 -6.71 -1.67
CA ALA A 322 13.66 -8.16 -1.79
C ALA A 322 14.69 -8.60 -2.84
N ARG A 323 14.83 -7.87 -3.95
CA ARG A 323 15.82 -8.15 -4.99
C ARG A 323 17.24 -7.83 -4.52
N LEU A 324 17.43 -6.75 -3.76
CA LEU A 324 18.70 -6.38 -3.15
C LEU A 324 19.17 -7.45 -2.15
N ASP A 325 18.26 -7.91 -1.27
CA ASP A 325 18.57 -8.97 -0.31
C ASP A 325 18.88 -10.31 -0.98
N ALA A 326 18.23 -10.60 -2.09
CA ALA A 326 18.50 -11.79 -2.91
C ALA A 326 19.76 -11.69 -3.77
N ASN A 327 20.46 -10.55 -3.74
CA ASN A 327 21.60 -10.24 -4.60
C ASN A 327 21.29 -10.40 -6.12
N MET A 328 20.07 -10.07 -6.51
CA MET A 328 19.58 -10.08 -7.90
C MET A 328 18.86 -8.77 -8.25
N PRO A 329 19.53 -7.61 -8.08
CA PRO A 329 18.89 -6.32 -8.29
C PRO A 329 18.61 -6.06 -9.77
N CYS A 330 17.54 -5.31 -10.02
CA CYS A 330 17.35 -4.59 -11.26
C CYS A 330 18.11 -3.25 -11.24
N PRO A 331 18.52 -2.69 -12.38
CA PRO A 331 19.27 -1.42 -12.40
C PRO A 331 18.60 -0.29 -11.64
N LEU A 332 17.27 -0.17 -11.72
CA LEU A 332 16.50 0.88 -11.03
C LEU A 332 16.41 0.67 -9.51
N ASP A 333 16.71 -0.52 -8.99
CA ASP A 333 16.72 -0.76 -7.55
C ASP A 333 17.85 0.03 -6.86
N ALA A 334 18.90 0.39 -7.60
CA ALA A 334 19.95 1.28 -7.12
C ALA A 334 19.43 2.70 -6.79
N LEU A 335 18.33 3.14 -7.41
CA LEU A 335 17.69 4.42 -7.10
C LEU A 335 16.84 4.38 -5.82
N TRP A 336 16.40 3.19 -5.41
CA TRP A 336 15.69 2.96 -4.16
C TRP A 336 16.66 2.81 -2.97
N ALA A 337 17.81 2.18 -3.17
CA ALA A 337 18.76 1.81 -2.12
C ALA A 337 19.20 2.98 -1.20
N PRO A 338 19.40 4.22 -1.66
CA PRO A 338 19.78 5.35 -0.80
C PRO A 338 18.75 5.70 0.28
N TYR A 339 17.48 5.31 0.07
CA TYR A 339 16.38 5.57 1.01
C TYR A 339 16.15 4.43 2.00
N ASP A 340 16.92 3.34 1.89
CA ASP A 340 16.80 2.19 2.78
C ASP A 340 17.36 2.49 4.16
N LEU A 341 16.48 2.57 5.14
CA LEU A 341 16.86 2.79 6.54
C LEU A 341 17.11 1.50 7.31
N LEU A 342 16.94 0.31 6.70
CA LEU A 342 17.16 -0.95 7.40
C LEU A 342 18.62 -1.08 7.84
N GLN A 343 18.84 -1.37 9.14
CA GLN A 343 20.14 -1.73 9.66
C GLN A 343 20.41 -3.22 9.34
N THR A 344 21.23 -3.47 8.35
CA THR A 344 21.81 -4.80 8.15
C THR A 344 22.88 -5.03 9.21
N HIS A 345 22.68 -5.99 10.09
CA HIS A 345 23.79 -6.48 10.93
C HIS A 345 24.77 -7.19 10.01
N TYR A 346 25.85 -6.52 9.64
CA TYR A 346 27.05 -7.25 9.29
C TYR A 346 27.49 -7.98 10.57
N ALA A 347 27.29 -9.28 10.61
CA ALA A 347 27.99 -10.10 11.58
C ALA A 347 29.48 -9.87 11.28
N LEU A 348 30.14 -9.09 12.12
CA LEU A 348 31.61 -9.10 12.19
C LEU A 348 31.98 -10.54 12.56
N GLN A 349 32.35 -11.34 11.57
CA GLN A 349 33.05 -12.57 11.80
C GLN A 349 34.41 -12.15 12.37
N ALA A 350 34.54 -12.35 13.71
CA ALA A 350 35.79 -12.28 14.41
C ALA A 350 36.55 -13.59 14.20
#